data_d7abcad58f94ca5d4ee67003cd1314cb
#
_entry.id   d7abcad58f94ca5d4ee67003cd1314cb
#
_cell.length_a   1.000
_cell.length_b   1.000
_cell.length_c   1.000
_cell.angle_alpha   90.00
_cell.angle_beta   90.00
_cell.angle_gamma   90.00
#
_symmetry.space_group_name_H-M   'P 1'
#
loop_
_entity.id
_entity.type
_entity.pdbx_description
1 polymer ?
#
loop_
_entity_poly.entity_id
_entity_poly.type
_entity_poly.pdbx_seq_one_letter_code
_entity_poly.pdbx_strand_id
1 'polypeptide(L)'
;MGISKEEAIKELQNRDMVYVAYSQFTKLPYVKCDEETFNDQAWIFSTEEGIKAFGKKLVEEKILLMGMKFSKKDYPRLYGTFYAIGVNTVVWVDGEDQVEVDLANIAKQ
;
A
#
# COMPACT_ATOMS: atom_id res chain seq x y z
N MET A 1 15.98 6.79 -11.30
CA MET A 1 14.73 7.13 -11.98
C MET A 1 13.57 6.35 -11.39
N GLY A 2 12.52 7.05 -11.00
CA GLY A 2 11.33 6.40 -10.48
C GLY A 2 10.36 6.02 -11.59
N ILE A 3 9.33 5.29 -11.23
CA ILE A 3 8.26 4.98 -12.17
C ILE A 3 7.23 6.12 -12.14
N SER A 4 6.46 6.23 -13.20
CA SER A 4 5.41 7.24 -13.29
C SER A 4 4.16 6.78 -12.52
N LYS A 5 3.27 7.72 -12.24
CA LYS A 5 1.99 7.39 -11.62
C LYS A 5 1.17 6.45 -12.49
N GLU A 6 1.24 6.65 -13.82
CA GLU A 6 0.52 5.80 -14.76
C GLU A 6 1.00 4.37 -14.74
N GLU A 7 2.32 4.18 -14.65
CA GLU A 7 2.91 2.85 -14.53
C GLU A 7 2.51 2.18 -13.22
N ALA A 8 2.53 2.95 -12.11
CA ALA A 8 2.13 2.44 -10.82
C ALA A 8 0.67 2.00 -10.82
N ILE A 9 -0.21 2.78 -11.45
CA ILE A 9 -1.63 2.43 -11.57
C ILE A 9 -1.79 1.12 -12.32
N LYS A 10 -1.08 0.94 -13.43
CA LYS A 10 -1.14 -0.29 -14.20
C LYS A 10 -0.68 -1.50 -13.40
N GLU A 11 0.42 -1.33 -12.65
CA GLU A 11 0.94 -2.39 -11.80
C GLU A 11 -0.08 -2.78 -10.72
N LEU A 12 -0.67 -1.79 -10.08
CA LEU A 12 -1.64 -2.04 -9.02
C LEU A 12 -2.95 -2.65 -9.50
N GLN A 13 -3.27 -2.49 -10.78
CA GLN A 13 -4.47 -3.07 -11.37
C GLN A 13 -4.24 -4.44 -11.97
N ASN A 14 -3.03 -4.71 -12.46
CA ASN A 14 -2.79 -5.89 -13.30
C ASN A 14 -1.77 -6.89 -12.75
N ARG A 15 -1.00 -6.51 -11.75
CA ARG A 15 0.03 -7.40 -11.20
C ARG A 15 -0.62 -8.64 -10.58
N ASP A 16 -0.01 -9.81 -10.77
CA ASP A 16 -0.57 -11.08 -10.28
C ASP A 16 -0.72 -11.10 -8.76
N MET A 17 0.21 -10.47 -8.06
CA MET A 17 0.15 -10.40 -6.60
C MET A 17 0.89 -9.17 -6.09
N VAL A 18 0.48 -8.70 -4.93
CA VAL A 18 1.14 -7.60 -4.22
C VAL A 18 1.19 -7.94 -2.73
N TYR A 19 2.00 -7.20 -2.00
CA TYR A 19 2.12 -7.32 -0.54
C TYR A 19 1.67 -6.01 0.09
N VAL A 20 0.78 -6.10 1.06
CA VAL A 20 0.21 -4.93 1.71
C VAL A 20 0.68 -4.88 3.16
N ALA A 21 1.08 -3.71 3.63
CA ALA A 21 1.48 -3.53 5.01
C ALA A 21 0.24 -3.50 5.90
N TYR A 22 0.16 -4.44 6.84
CA TYR A 22 -0.92 -4.54 7.82
C TYR A 22 -0.36 -4.34 9.22
N SER A 23 -1.17 -3.80 10.10
CA SER A 23 -0.82 -3.69 11.51
C SER A 23 -1.00 -5.04 12.20
N GLN A 24 0.01 -5.47 12.95
CA GLN A 24 -0.11 -6.71 13.72
C GLN A 24 -1.12 -6.60 14.86
N PHE A 25 -1.36 -5.38 15.32
CA PHE A 25 -2.28 -5.15 16.43
C PHE A 25 -3.74 -5.13 16.00
N THR A 26 -4.06 -4.34 14.99
CA THR A 26 -5.44 -4.17 14.55
C THR A 26 -5.90 -5.20 13.53
N LYS A 27 -4.96 -5.86 12.88
CA LYS A 27 -5.22 -6.78 11.77
C LYS A 27 -5.89 -6.08 10.58
N LEU A 28 -5.68 -4.78 10.49
CA LEU A 28 -6.16 -3.95 9.37
C LEU A 28 -4.96 -3.36 8.63
N PRO A 29 -5.16 -2.90 7.40
CA PRO A 29 -4.07 -2.23 6.67
C PRO A 29 -3.48 -1.09 7.49
N TYR A 30 -2.16 -0.98 7.44
CA TYR A 30 -1.48 0.14 8.08
C TYR A 30 -1.79 1.40 7.29
N VAL A 31 -2.24 2.43 7.97
CA VAL A 31 -2.57 3.71 7.34
C VAL A 31 -1.77 4.81 8.01
N LYS A 32 -1.12 5.61 7.19
CA LYS A 32 -0.37 6.76 7.68
C LYS A 32 -1.02 8.03 7.13
N CYS A 33 -1.31 8.98 8.02
CA CYS A 33 -1.82 10.28 7.59
C CYS A 33 -0.65 11.20 7.31
N ASP A 34 -0.63 11.77 6.10
CA ASP A 34 0.39 12.75 5.72
C ASP A 34 0.01 14.10 6.33
N GLU A 35 0.86 14.65 7.16
CA GLU A 35 0.58 15.89 7.89
C GLU A 35 0.48 17.12 7.00
N GLU A 36 1.11 17.09 5.83
CA GLU A 36 1.07 18.22 4.89
C GLU A 36 -0.16 18.20 4.01
N THR A 37 -0.50 17.04 3.45
CA THR A 37 -1.61 16.91 2.50
C THR A 37 -2.89 16.40 3.13
N PHE A 38 -2.80 15.86 4.36
CA PHE A 38 -3.89 15.20 5.07
C PHE A 38 -4.45 13.99 4.32
N ASN A 39 -3.62 13.38 3.46
CA ASN A 39 -3.99 12.15 2.79
C ASN A 39 -3.77 10.96 3.72
N ASP A 40 -4.72 10.03 3.71
CA ASP A 40 -4.60 8.77 4.44
C ASP A 40 -4.02 7.73 3.49
N GLN A 41 -2.80 7.30 3.77
CA GLN A 41 -2.01 6.47 2.87
C GLN A 41 -1.96 5.02 3.32
N ALA A 42 -2.29 4.09 2.40
CA ALA A 42 -2.00 2.68 2.57
C ALA A 42 -0.73 2.37 1.75
N TRP A 43 0.01 1.34 2.16
CA TRP A 43 1.29 1.02 1.54
C TRP A 43 1.24 -0.36 0.91
N ILE A 44 1.53 -0.44 -0.38
CA ILE A 44 1.57 -1.67 -1.16
C ILE A 44 2.95 -1.85 -1.76
N PHE A 45 3.47 -3.08 -1.67
CA PHE A 45 4.84 -3.40 -2.06
C PHE A 45 4.86 -4.48 -3.12
N SER A 46 5.84 -4.42 -4.01
CA SER A 46 6.02 -5.45 -5.03
C SER A 46 6.63 -6.73 -4.46
N THR A 47 7.38 -6.63 -3.35
CA THR A 47 8.06 -7.78 -2.75
C THR A 47 7.88 -7.81 -1.24
N GLU A 48 8.02 -9.01 -0.67
CA GLU A 48 7.98 -9.19 0.77
C GLU A 48 9.16 -8.51 1.46
N GLU A 49 10.32 -8.51 0.83
CA GLU A 49 11.51 -7.84 1.36
C GLU A 49 11.28 -6.35 1.55
N GLY A 50 10.50 -5.75 0.66
CA GLY A 50 10.15 -4.34 0.78
C GLY A 50 9.41 -4.03 2.07
N ILE A 51 8.46 -4.89 2.43
CA ILE A 51 7.71 -4.72 3.68
C ILE A 51 8.63 -4.92 4.89
N LYS A 52 9.51 -5.90 4.84
CA LYS A 52 10.43 -6.15 5.94
C LYS A 52 11.34 -4.95 6.19
N ALA A 53 11.86 -4.35 5.12
CA ALA A 53 12.71 -3.17 5.23
C ALA A 53 11.93 -1.97 5.79
N PHE A 54 10.70 -1.78 5.31
CA PHE A 54 9.82 -0.72 5.79
C PHE A 54 9.49 -0.93 7.27
N GLY A 55 9.14 -2.16 7.64
CA GLY A 55 8.78 -2.50 9.01
C GLY A 55 9.91 -2.26 10.00
N LYS A 56 11.15 -2.54 9.60
CA LYS A 56 12.31 -2.30 10.47
C LYS A 56 12.42 -0.84 10.88
N LYS A 57 12.10 0.08 9.98
CA LYS A 57 12.16 1.51 10.26
C LYS A 57 11.12 1.93 11.28
N LEU A 58 10.00 1.23 11.32
CA LEU A 58 8.87 1.59 12.18
C LEU A 58 8.90 0.92 13.55
N VAL A 59 9.73 -0.10 13.75
CA VAL A 59 9.81 -0.79 15.03
C VAL A 59 10.20 0.16 16.16
N GLU A 60 11.08 1.10 15.87
CA GLU A 60 11.50 2.10 16.87
C GLU A 60 10.35 2.98 17.33
N GLU A 61 9.35 3.15 16.48
CA GLU A 61 8.15 3.93 16.80
C GLU A 61 7.06 3.03 17.41
N LYS A 62 7.40 1.79 17.72
CA LYS A 62 6.50 0.78 18.28
C LYS A 62 5.34 0.41 17.33
N ILE A 63 5.57 0.57 16.05
CA ILE A 63 4.62 0.16 15.02
C ILE A 63 5.08 -1.17 14.47
N LEU A 64 4.27 -2.20 14.67
CA LEU A 64 4.59 -3.56 14.21
C LEU A 64 3.74 -3.91 13.01
N LEU A 65 4.41 -4.18 11.89
CA LEU A 65 3.75 -4.49 10.62
C LEU A 65 3.92 -5.95 10.25
N MET A 66 3.02 -6.42 9.42
CA MET A 66 3.14 -7.72 8.78
C MET A 66 2.78 -7.54 7.30
N GLY A 67 3.32 -8.40 6.46
CA GLY A 67 3.01 -8.39 5.04
C GLY A 67 1.87 -9.33 4.74
N MET A 68 0.81 -8.80 4.10
CA MET A 68 -0.31 -9.61 3.66
C MET A 68 -0.27 -9.70 2.15
N LYS A 69 -0.24 -10.92 1.64
CA LYS A 69 -0.18 -11.16 0.20
C LYS A 69 -1.59 -11.20 -0.38
N PHE A 70 -1.80 -10.47 -1.46
CA PHE A 70 -3.06 -10.46 -2.18
C PHE A 70 -2.83 -10.81 -3.63
N SER A 71 -3.67 -11.67 -4.18
CA SER A 71 -3.64 -11.96 -5.60
C SER A 71 -4.59 -11.03 -6.33
N LYS A 72 -4.42 -10.92 -7.64
CA LYS A 72 -5.21 -10.02 -8.48
C LYS A 72 -6.72 -10.18 -8.27
N LYS A 73 -7.20 -11.40 -8.10
CA LYS A 73 -8.63 -11.65 -7.90
C LYS A 73 -9.19 -11.02 -6.63
N ASP A 74 -8.32 -10.72 -5.66
CA ASP A 74 -8.73 -10.17 -4.38
C ASP A 74 -8.62 -8.64 -4.33
N TYR A 75 -8.13 -8.00 -5.38
CA TYR A 75 -7.94 -6.55 -5.38
C TYR A 75 -9.23 -5.76 -5.15
N PRO A 76 -10.37 -6.12 -5.75
CA PRO A 76 -11.60 -5.37 -5.47
C PRO A 76 -11.95 -5.35 -3.98
N ARG A 77 -11.76 -6.48 -3.30
CA ARG A 77 -12.01 -6.58 -1.86
C ARG A 77 -10.99 -5.76 -1.07
N LEU A 78 -9.72 -5.82 -1.46
CA LEU A 78 -8.65 -5.06 -0.82
C LEU A 78 -8.93 -3.56 -0.93
N TYR A 79 -9.22 -3.09 -2.12
CA TYR A 79 -9.47 -1.65 -2.33
C TYR A 79 -10.77 -1.22 -1.68
N GLY A 80 -11.76 -2.10 -1.60
CA GLY A 80 -12.98 -1.84 -0.84
C GLY A 80 -12.71 -1.67 0.65
N THR A 81 -11.79 -2.48 1.19
CA THR A 81 -11.36 -2.35 2.58
C THR A 81 -10.69 -0.99 2.81
N PHE A 82 -9.83 -0.57 1.88
CA PHE A 82 -9.18 0.73 1.98
C PHE A 82 -10.21 1.86 2.06
N TYR A 83 -11.22 1.84 1.19
CA TYR A 83 -12.29 2.83 1.24
C TYR A 83 -13.02 2.81 2.58
N ALA A 84 -13.31 1.62 3.07
CA ALA A 84 -14.07 1.46 4.32
C ALA A 84 -13.36 2.05 5.52
N ILE A 85 -12.01 2.03 5.52
CA ILE A 85 -11.23 2.57 6.64
C ILE A 85 -10.70 3.98 6.39
N GLY A 86 -11.15 4.62 5.31
CA GLY A 86 -10.85 6.02 5.05
C GLY A 86 -9.58 6.30 4.25
N VAL A 87 -8.98 5.27 3.66
CA VAL A 87 -7.79 5.46 2.81
C VAL A 87 -8.20 6.16 1.52
N ASN A 88 -7.43 7.15 1.10
CA ASN A 88 -7.66 7.84 -0.17
C ASN A 88 -6.44 7.79 -1.10
N THR A 89 -5.29 7.37 -0.59
CA THR A 89 -4.04 7.34 -1.34
C THR A 89 -3.32 6.03 -1.10
N VAL A 90 -2.69 5.50 -2.15
CA VAL A 90 -1.86 4.30 -2.05
C VAL A 90 -0.44 4.68 -2.41
N VAL A 91 0.51 4.25 -1.58
CA VAL A 91 1.94 4.39 -1.88
C VAL A 91 2.40 3.05 -2.45
N TRP A 92 2.79 3.06 -3.71
CA TRP A 92 3.33 1.88 -4.39
C TRP A 92 4.84 1.88 -4.23
N VAL A 93 5.38 0.79 -3.72
CA VAL A 93 6.83 0.64 -3.51
C VAL A 93 7.34 -0.54 -4.32
N ASP A 94 8.25 -0.27 -5.24
CA ASP A 94 8.86 -1.28 -6.09
C ASP A 94 10.38 -1.10 -6.02
N GLY A 95 11.03 -1.88 -5.17
CA GLY A 95 12.45 -1.72 -4.91
C GLY A 95 12.73 -0.37 -4.24
N GLU A 96 13.50 0.47 -4.89
CA GLU A 96 13.81 1.82 -4.40
C GLU A 96 12.82 2.86 -4.89
N ASP A 97 11.96 2.50 -5.84
CA ASP A 97 10.98 3.41 -6.41
C ASP A 97 9.74 3.50 -5.53
N GLN A 98 9.24 4.70 -5.36
CA GLN A 98 8.08 4.94 -4.52
C GLN A 98 7.21 6.00 -5.16
N VAL A 99 5.94 5.68 -5.37
CA VAL A 99 5.00 6.57 -6.06
C VAL A 99 3.67 6.58 -5.32
N GLU A 100 3.12 7.77 -5.11
CA GLU A 100 1.77 7.92 -4.54
C GLU A 100 0.76 8.02 -5.68
N VAL A 101 -0.33 7.27 -5.55
CA VAL A 101 -1.44 7.34 -6.50
C VAL A 101 -2.76 7.44 -5.73
N ASP A 102 -3.75 8.06 -6.33
CA ASP A 102 -5.08 8.15 -5.71
C ASP A 102 -5.76 6.78 -5.76
N LEU A 103 -6.36 6.37 -4.65
CA LEU A 103 -7.08 5.10 -4.60
C LEU A 103 -8.17 5.04 -5.66
N ALA A 104 -8.84 6.16 -5.92
CA ALA A 104 -9.89 6.23 -6.93
C ALA A 104 -9.40 5.81 -8.31
N ASN A 105 -8.12 6.03 -8.62
CA ASN A 105 -7.57 5.71 -9.93
C ASN A 105 -7.24 4.24 -10.10
N ILE A 106 -7.01 3.51 -9.02
CA ILE A 106 -6.70 2.08 -9.09
C ILE A 106 -7.90 1.19 -8.81
N ALA A 107 -8.84 1.67 -8.02
CA ALA A 107 -10.04 0.92 -7.68
C ALA A 107 -11.14 1.05 -8.75
N LYS A 108 -10.89 1.83 -9.76
CA LYS A 108 -11.84 2.08 -10.83
C LYS A 108 -12.07 0.83 -11.66
N GLN A 109 -13.32 0.49 -11.88
CA GLN A 109 -13.72 -0.66 -12.68
C GLN A 109 -13.90 -0.25 -14.14
#